data_c126c410e038005d654f50ba28b91e83
#
_entry.id   c126c410e038005d654f50ba28b91e83
#
_cell.length_a   1.000
_cell.length_b   1.000
_cell.length_c   1.000
_cell.angle_alpha   90.00
_cell.angle_beta   90.00
_cell.angle_gamma   90.00
#
_symmetry.space_group_name_H-M   'P 1'
#
loop_
_entity.id
_entity.type
_entity.pdbx_description
1 polymer ?
#
loop_
_entity_poly.entity_id
_entity_poly.type
_entity_poly.pdbx_seq_one_letter_code
_entity_poly.pdbx_strand_id
1 'polypeptide(L)'
;MYEKLEQLLNDLKSMNLKPFIGYGNPDAKILIVGKECTAPNGSDGWKKFYEPNFNQWKKSFEGHGFDFKSGVEPHDFEHGNFHPINPYYKLENKKQSKKKEVGRPSATYYYYQRLVDMIRTGNDVEYKKSDCIDFFKDCFITELNDICRPNDSGLNKPEHEKIEESIRVRFDWMRKTNFFNQFKVVILACGPYAEAIKKDEILRTELYGNASIVYCHQLSYWDKSLENEIPKIQESLAKK
;
A
#
# COMPACT_ATOMS: atom_id res chain seq x y z
N MET A 1 -8.19 -7.34 15.39
CA MET A 1 -7.75 -6.68 14.16
C MET A 1 -7.83 -5.15 14.26
N TYR A 2 -9.01 -4.56 14.43
CA TYR A 2 -9.17 -3.09 14.51
C TYR A 2 -8.44 -2.46 15.68
N GLU A 3 -8.39 -3.10 16.84
CA GLU A 3 -7.66 -2.62 18.01
C GLU A 3 -6.18 -2.33 17.74
N LYS A 4 -5.51 -3.20 16.98
CA LYS A 4 -4.12 -2.94 16.55
C LYS A 4 -4.01 -1.68 15.70
N LEU A 5 -4.92 -1.49 14.75
CA LEU A 5 -4.90 -0.33 13.87
C LEU A 5 -5.30 0.96 14.61
N GLU A 6 -6.21 0.88 15.55
CA GLU A 6 -6.57 2.00 16.44
C GLU A 6 -5.40 2.39 17.34
N GLN A 7 -4.64 1.41 17.84
CA GLN A 7 -3.43 1.69 18.60
C GLN A 7 -2.38 2.42 17.75
N LEU A 8 -2.11 1.93 16.53
CA LEU A 8 -1.21 2.60 15.59
C LEU A 8 -1.64 4.03 15.28
N LEU A 9 -2.94 4.27 15.12
CA LEU A 9 -3.48 5.61 14.90
C LEU A 9 -3.27 6.51 16.12
N ASN A 10 -3.46 5.99 17.33
CA ASN A 10 -3.23 6.71 18.57
C ASN A 10 -1.74 7.04 18.75
N ASP A 11 -0.85 6.12 18.40
CA ASP A 11 0.58 6.34 18.41
C ASP A 11 0.99 7.48 17.46
N LEU A 12 0.46 7.50 16.23
CA LEU A 12 0.66 8.61 15.29
C LEU A 12 0.19 9.95 15.88
N LYS A 13 -1.01 9.97 16.45
CA LYS A 13 -1.57 11.19 17.07
C LYS A 13 -0.73 11.67 18.24
N SER A 14 -0.25 10.75 19.09
CA SER A 14 0.61 11.08 20.23
C SER A 14 1.95 11.68 19.82
N MET A 15 2.43 11.32 18.63
CA MET A 15 3.65 11.85 18.01
C MET A 15 3.38 13.11 17.16
N ASN A 16 2.15 13.62 17.14
CA ASN A 16 1.71 14.71 16.27
C ASN A 16 1.99 14.48 14.78
N LEU A 17 1.83 13.22 14.36
CA LEU A 17 2.01 12.79 12.97
C LEU A 17 0.66 12.74 12.25
N LYS A 18 0.73 12.73 10.91
CA LYS A 18 -0.47 12.56 10.08
C LYS A 18 -1.08 11.17 10.31
N PRO A 19 -2.42 11.09 10.41
CA PRO A 19 -3.12 9.86 10.81
C PRO A 19 -3.25 8.83 9.67
N PHE A 20 -2.13 8.52 9.02
CA PHE A 20 -2.07 7.53 7.96
C PHE A 20 -1.28 6.30 8.39
N ILE A 21 -1.96 5.17 8.59
CA ILE A 21 -1.33 3.90 8.97
C ILE A 21 -1.16 2.94 7.79
N GLY A 22 -2.00 3.02 6.79
CA GLY A 22 -2.08 2.06 5.69
C GLY A 22 -3.42 1.34 5.63
N TYR A 23 -3.45 0.19 4.99
CA TYR A 23 -4.67 -0.59 4.76
C TYR A 23 -4.34 -2.05 4.43
N GLY A 24 -5.33 -2.94 4.52
CA GLY A 24 -5.18 -4.37 4.33
C GLY A 24 -5.23 -5.16 5.62
N ASN A 25 -4.94 -6.43 5.54
CA ASN A 25 -4.98 -7.33 6.68
C ASN A 25 -3.78 -7.09 7.62
N PRO A 26 -3.95 -6.52 8.81
CA PRO A 26 -2.85 -6.27 9.72
C PRO A 26 -2.24 -7.55 10.32
N ASP A 27 -2.91 -8.69 10.15
CA ASP A 27 -2.41 -10.01 10.57
C ASP A 27 -1.83 -10.81 9.39
N ALA A 28 -1.71 -10.19 8.21
CA ALA A 28 -1.08 -10.80 7.04
C ALA A 28 0.41 -11.07 7.27
N LYS A 29 0.96 -11.95 6.45
CA LYS A 29 2.40 -12.24 6.46
C LYS A 29 3.20 -11.35 5.51
N ILE A 30 2.53 -10.64 4.62
CA ILE A 30 3.14 -9.79 3.60
C ILE A 30 2.84 -8.32 3.91
N LEU A 31 3.89 -7.52 3.94
CA LEU A 31 3.81 -6.06 3.94
C LEU A 31 4.21 -5.53 2.57
N ILE A 32 3.42 -4.66 1.98
CA ILE A 32 3.81 -3.89 0.80
C ILE A 32 3.98 -2.43 1.22
N VAL A 33 5.14 -1.87 0.94
CA VAL A 33 5.46 -0.48 1.23
C VAL A 33 5.53 0.31 -0.07
N GLY A 34 4.52 1.11 -0.32
CA GLY A 34 4.45 2.00 -1.46
C GLY A 34 5.23 3.29 -1.23
N LYS A 35 5.20 4.17 -2.21
CA LYS A 35 5.94 5.43 -2.21
C LYS A 35 5.13 6.56 -1.56
N GLU A 36 4.19 7.10 -2.29
CA GLU A 36 3.16 8.07 -1.90
C GLU A 36 2.06 8.12 -2.95
N CYS A 37 0.88 8.61 -2.59
CA CYS A 37 -0.15 8.88 -3.59
C CYS A 37 0.08 10.22 -4.31
N THR A 38 -0.42 10.31 -5.53
CA THR A 38 -0.51 11.56 -6.29
C THR A 38 -1.86 12.19 -6.02
N ALA A 39 -1.87 13.46 -5.62
CA ALA A 39 -3.10 14.20 -5.39
C ALA A 39 -3.08 15.52 -6.17
N PRO A 40 -4.18 15.89 -6.82
CA PRO A 40 -4.25 17.10 -7.66
C PRO A 40 -3.91 18.41 -6.93
N ASN A 41 -4.06 18.42 -5.62
CA ASN A 41 -3.88 19.62 -4.78
C ASN A 41 -2.58 19.55 -3.95
N GLY A 42 -1.59 18.81 -4.38
CA GLY A 42 -0.27 18.75 -3.75
C GLY A 42 -0.31 18.35 -2.29
N SER A 43 0.44 19.08 -1.46
CA SER A 43 0.61 18.78 -0.03
C SER A 43 -0.69 18.71 0.77
N ASP A 44 -1.74 19.38 0.35
CA ASP A 44 -3.06 19.34 1.01
C ASP A 44 -3.90 18.13 0.60
N GLY A 45 -3.47 17.37 -0.40
CA GLY A 45 -4.14 16.15 -0.82
C GLY A 45 -4.24 15.09 0.27
N TRP A 46 -3.32 15.10 1.26
CA TRP A 46 -3.36 14.17 2.37
C TRP A 46 -4.68 14.22 3.15
N LYS A 47 -5.30 15.40 3.29
CA LYS A 47 -6.60 15.56 3.94
C LYS A 47 -7.71 14.80 3.25
N LYS A 48 -7.61 14.63 1.93
CA LYS A 48 -8.61 13.91 1.14
C LYS A 48 -8.35 12.40 1.09
N PHE A 49 -7.09 12.00 1.09
CA PHE A 49 -6.71 10.62 0.80
C PHE A 49 -6.21 9.87 2.03
N TYR A 50 -5.43 10.52 2.87
CA TYR A 50 -4.81 9.86 4.03
C TYR A 50 -5.59 10.05 5.33
N GLU A 51 -6.09 11.25 5.58
CA GLU A 51 -6.81 11.53 6.82
C GLU A 51 -8.07 10.68 7.00
N PRO A 52 -8.94 10.48 5.99
CA PRO A 52 -10.10 9.61 6.11
C PRO A 52 -9.78 8.13 5.96
N ASN A 53 -8.54 7.76 5.62
CA ASN A 53 -8.13 6.41 5.23
C ASN A 53 -8.56 5.35 6.25
N PHE A 54 -8.26 5.54 7.53
CA PHE A 54 -8.58 4.56 8.57
C PHE A 54 -10.10 4.35 8.72
N ASN A 55 -10.87 5.42 8.74
CA ASN A 55 -12.32 5.35 8.93
C ASN A 55 -13.01 4.72 7.72
N GLN A 56 -12.56 5.06 6.51
CA GLN A 56 -13.04 4.45 5.28
C GLN A 56 -12.70 2.97 5.24
N TRP A 57 -11.48 2.63 5.62
CA TRP A 57 -11.03 1.25 5.70
C TRP A 57 -11.86 0.46 6.71
N LYS A 58 -12.01 0.97 7.94
CA LYS A 58 -12.82 0.37 8.99
C LYS A 58 -14.26 0.12 8.50
N LYS A 59 -14.92 1.15 7.97
CA LYS A 59 -16.29 1.06 7.44
C LYS A 59 -16.43 0.00 6.36
N SER A 60 -15.45 -0.12 5.49
CA SER A 60 -15.48 -1.05 4.36
C SER A 60 -15.31 -2.51 4.77
N PHE A 61 -14.61 -2.77 5.87
CA PHE A 61 -14.40 -4.12 6.39
C PHE A 61 -15.39 -4.50 7.49
N GLU A 62 -16.07 -3.54 8.09
CA GLU A 62 -17.05 -3.75 9.14
C GLU A 62 -18.27 -4.47 8.55
N GLY A 63 -18.46 -5.71 8.95
CA GLY A 63 -19.57 -6.56 8.47
C GLY A 63 -19.24 -7.48 7.27
N HIS A 64 -18.16 -7.22 6.54
CA HIS A 64 -17.79 -8.02 5.35
C HIS A 64 -16.43 -8.74 5.48
N GLY A 65 -15.64 -8.39 6.48
CA GLY A 65 -14.27 -8.90 6.60
C GLY A 65 -13.45 -8.47 5.38
N PHE A 66 -12.60 -9.39 4.87
CA PHE A 66 -11.83 -9.17 3.64
C PHE A 66 -12.50 -9.79 2.40
N ASP A 67 -13.77 -10.16 2.48
CA ASP A 67 -14.51 -10.70 1.34
C ASP A 67 -15.22 -9.59 0.57
N PHE A 68 -14.55 -9.09 -0.46
CA PHE A 68 -15.05 -8.01 -1.31
C PHE A 68 -16.04 -8.42 -2.39
N LYS A 69 -16.44 -9.69 -2.43
CA LYS A 69 -17.40 -10.16 -3.44
C LYS A 69 -18.82 -9.67 -3.18
N SER A 70 -19.11 -9.28 -1.97
CA SER A 70 -20.44 -8.90 -1.53
C SER A 70 -20.64 -7.38 -1.43
N GLY A 71 -20.45 -6.66 -2.54
CA GLY A 71 -21.18 -5.42 -2.70
C GLY A 71 -20.81 -4.24 -1.83
N VAL A 72 -19.52 -3.88 -1.75
CA VAL A 72 -19.19 -2.51 -1.36
C VAL A 72 -19.58 -1.59 -2.51
N GLU A 73 -20.65 -0.82 -2.31
CA GLU A 73 -21.14 0.10 -3.34
C GLU A 73 -20.09 1.18 -3.63
N PRO A 74 -19.84 1.47 -4.90
CA PRO A 74 -18.86 2.47 -5.34
C PRO A 74 -19.11 3.88 -4.79
N HIS A 75 -20.33 4.17 -4.38
CA HIS A 75 -20.79 5.48 -3.96
C HIS A 75 -20.32 5.90 -2.57
N ASP A 76 -19.85 4.96 -1.76
CA ASP A 76 -19.36 5.25 -0.41
C ASP A 76 -17.98 5.92 -0.38
N PHE A 77 -17.37 6.10 -1.55
CA PHE A 77 -16.03 6.67 -1.70
C PHE A 77 -16.09 7.95 -2.54
N GLU A 78 -16.31 9.06 -1.90
CA GLU A 78 -16.52 10.36 -2.58
C GLU A 78 -15.31 10.89 -3.38
N HIS A 79 -14.13 10.30 -3.29
CA HIS A 79 -12.91 10.87 -3.88
C HIS A 79 -12.09 9.87 -4.69
N GLY A 80 -12.26 9.92 -5.89
CA GLY A 80 -11.97 9.24 -7.16
C GLY A 80 -10.63 8.55 -7.40
N ASN A 81 -9.54 8.74 -6.70
CA ASN A 81 -8.25 8.12 -7.08
C ASN A 81 -7.72 7.09 -6.09
N PHE A 82 -8.19 7.11 -4.88
CA PHE A 82 -7.72 6.25 -3.81
C PHE A 82 -8.88 5.39 -3.31
N HIS A 83 -9.32 4.47 -4.15
CA HIS A 83 -10.29 3.44 -3.75
C HIS A 83 -9.54 2.16 -3.42
N PRO A 84 -9.09 1.95 -2.19
CA PRO A 84 -8.44 0.72 -1.82
C PRO A 84 -9.35 -0.49 -1.99
N ILE A 85 -10.68 -0.26 -2.19
CA ILE A 85 -11.67 -1.29 -2.04
C ILE A 85 -12.74 -1.24 -3.11
N ASN A 86 -12.45 -0.85 -4.32
CA ASN A 86 -13.40 -1.09 -5.41
C ASN A 86 -12.87 -2.11 -6.42
N PRO A 87 -12.97 -3.41 -6.09
CA PRO A 87 -12.52 -4.47 -6.97
C PRO A 87 -13.33 -4.55 -8.25
N TYR A 88 -14.58 -4.09 -8.20
CA TYR A 88 -15.54 -4.24 -9.29
C TYR A 88 -15.60 -3.06 -10.24
N TYR A 89 -15.01 -1.96 -9.84
CA TYR A 89 -14.99 -0.73 -10.65
C TYR A 89 -14.31 -0.88 -12.00
N LYS A 90 -13.91 -2.04 -12.33
CA LYS A 90 -12.81 -2.33 -13.15
C LYS A 90 -13.07 -2.66 -14.59
N LEU A 91 -14.12 -3.33 -14.93
CA LEU A 91 -14.18 -3.96 -16.25
C LEU A 91 -15.45 -3.65 -17.03
N GLU A 92 -16.58 -3.54 -16.37
CA GLU A 92 -17.84 -3.21 -17.03
C GLU A 92 -17.85 -1.80 -17.61
N ASN A 93 -17.04 -0.92 -17.05
CA ASN A 93 -17.04 0.50 -17.39
C ASN A 93 -15.89 0.95 -18.31
N LYS A 94 -15.13 0.06 -18.95
CA LYS A 94 -14.23 0.48 -20.04
C LYS A 94 -14.95 1.31 -21.11
N LYS A 95 -16.23 1.06 -21.34
CA LYS A 95 -17.08 1.84 -22.27
C LYS A 95 -17.58 3.15 -21.66
N GLN A 96 -17.69 3.25 -20.33
CA GLN A 96 -18.13 4.47 -19.63
C GLN A 96 -16.96 5.37 -19.21
N SER A 97 -15.71 4.92 -19.34
CA SER A 97 -14.51 5.67 -18.96
C SER A 97 -14.29 6.96 -19.76
N LYS A 98 -15.15 7.29 -20.70
CA LYS A 98 -15.19 8.60 -21.35
C LYS A 98 -15.90 9.67 -20.50
N LYS A 99 -16.63 9.30 -19.44
CA LYS A 99 -17.19 10.27 -18.49
C LYS A 99 -16.17 10.52 -17.38
N LYS A 100 -15.69 11.73 -17.30
CA LYS A 100 -14.67 12.23 -16.35
C LYS A 100 -15.05 12.11 -14.86
N GLU A 101 -16.23 11.63 -14.54
CA GLU A 101 -16.81 11.71 -13.19
C GLU A 101 -16.59 10.46 -12.34
N VAL A 102 -16.07 9.41 -12.93
CA VAL A 102 -15.91 8.14 -12.22
C VAL A 102 -14.43 7.79 -12.21
N GLY A 103 -13.80 7.76 -11.04
CA GLY A 103 -12.39 7.51 -10.84
C GLY A 103 -11.95 6.22 -11.54
N ARG A 104 -10.82 6.24 -12.20
CA ARG A 104 -10.22 5.04 -12.79
C ARG A 104 -9.66 4.18 -11.67
N PRO A 105 -9.80 2.84 -11.74
CA PRO A 105 -9.10 1.97 -10.82
C PRO A 105 -7.61 2.27 -10.88
N SER A 106 -6.98 2.36 -9.70
CA SER A 106 -5.54 2.56 -9.62
C SER A 106 -4.81 1.41 -10.32
N ALA A 107 -3.93 1.74 -11.26
CA ALA A 107 -3.06 0.74 -11.87
C ALA A 107 -2.24 0.00 -10.81
N THR A 108 -1.87 0.68 -9.73
CA THR A 108 -1.14 0.14 -8.60
C THR A 108 -1.89 -1.03 -7.95
N TYR A 109 -3.19 -0.89 -7.71
CA TYR A 109 -3.97 -1.99 -7.11
C TYR A 109 -4.10 -3.20 -8.04
N TYR A 110 -4.20 -2.94 -9.33
CA TYR A 110 -4.16 -4.01 -10.32
C TYR A 110 -2.85 -4.80 -10.26
N TYR A 111 -1.72 -4.11 -10.11
CA TYR A 111 -0.42 -4.78 -10.03
C TYR A 111 -0.16 -5.40 -8.65
N TYR A 112 -0.72 -4.85 -7.57
CA TYR A 112 -0.71 -5.53 -6.27
C TYR A 112 -1.51 -6.84 -6.34
N GLN A 113 -2.66 -6.84 -6.99
CA GLN A 113 -3.44 -8.06 -7.20
C GLN A 113 -2.65 -9.08 -8.01
N ARG A 114 -2.04 -8.65 -9.13
CA ARG A 114 -1.20 -9.54 -9.93
C ARG A 114 -0.07 -10.15 -9.10
N LEU A 115 0.62 -9.36 -8.31
CA LEU A 115 1.70 -9.83 -7.44
C LEU A 115 1.20 -10.89 -6.45
N VAL A 116 0.11 -10.62 -5.76
CA VAL A 116 -0.45 -11.56 -4.79
C VAL A 116 -0.96 -12.84 -5.48
N ASP A 117 -1.60 -12.73 -6.64
CA ASP A 117 -2.02 -13.91 -7.40
C ASP A 117 -0.83 -14.78 -7.82
N MET A 118 0.26 -14.17 -8.28
CA MET A 118 1.49 -14.91 -8.61
C MET A 118 2.14 -15.53 -7.38
N ILE A 119 2.10 -14.89 -6.23
CA ILE A 119 2.57 -15.49 -4.96
C ILE A 119 1.70 -16.70 -4.58
N ARG A 120 0.39 -16.65 -4.79
CA ARG A 120 -0.55 -17.75 -4.51
C ARG A 120 -0.34 -18.95 -5.43
N THR A 121 -0.12 -18.68 -6.72
CA THR A 121 -0.14 -19.71 -7.78
C THR A 121 1.24 -20.12 -8.27
N GLY A 122 2.28 -19.32 -8.05
CA GLY A 122 3.62 -19.49 -8.64
C GLY A 122 3.74 -18.85 -10.02
N ASN A 123 4.99 -18.82 -10.53
CA ASN A 123 5.30 -18.19 -11.82
C ASN A 123 4.91 -19.01 -13.05
N ASP A 124 4.60 -20.29 -12.87
CA ASP A 124 4.34 -21.22 -13.99
C ASP A 124 2.93 -21.06 -14.57
N VAL A 125 2.11 -20.21 -13.96
CA VAL A 125 0.76 -19.95 -14.41
C VAL A 125 0.72 -18.65 -15.19
N GLU A 126 0.35 -18.71 -16.46
CA GLU A 126 0.09 -17.50 -17.23
C GLU A 126 -0.93 -16.63 -16.48
N TYR A 127 -0.51 -15.42 -16.10
CA TYR A 127 -1.37 -14.54 -15.33
C TYR A 127 -2.62 -14.17 -16.12
N LYS A 128 -3.73 -14.75 -15.70
CA LYS A 128 -5.05 -14.33 -16.16
C LYS A 128 -5.52 -13.19 -15.27
N LYS A 129 -5.90 -12.08 -15.90
CA LYS A 129 -6.40 -10.90 -15.20
C LYS A 129 -7.51 -11.30 -14.25
N SER A 130 -7.26 -11.12 -12.95
CA SER A 130 -8.25 -11.42 -11.93
C SER A 130 -9.51 -10.59 -12.12
N ASP A 131 -10.66 -11.24 -11.98
CA ASP A 131 -11.95 -10.57 -11.99
C ASP A 131 -12.31 -9.97 -10.64
N CYS A 132 -11.54 -10.23 -9.62
CA CYS A 132 -11.69 -9.71 -8.28
C CYS A 132 -10.38 -9.14 -7.77
N ILE A 133 -10.42 -8.01 -7.07
CA ILE A 133 -9.28 -7.49 -6.33
C ILE A 133 -9.47 -7.86 -4.87
N ASP A 134 -8.73 -8.84 -4.39
CA ASP A 134 -8.80 -9.36 -3.02
C ASP A 134 -7.42 -9.48 -2.33
N PHE A 135 -6.39 -8.86 -2.92
CA PHE A 135 -5.01 -8.91 -2.42
C PHE A 135 -4.90 -8.47 -0.95
N PHE A 136 -5.81 -7.64 -0.47
CA PHE A 136 -5.88 -7.18 0.91
C PHE A 136 -6.07 -8.29 1.95
N LYS A 137 -6.48 -9.48 1.53
CA LYS A 137 -6.56 -10.65 2.42
C LYS A 137 -5.18 -11.10 2.88
N ASP A 138 -4.20 -11.05 1.98
CA ASP A 138 -2.88 -11.63 2.14
C ASP A 138 -1.80 -10.62 2.47
N CYS A 139 -2.10 -9.34 2.39
CA CYS A 139 -1.12 -8.30 2.67
C CYS A 139 -1.69 -7.12 3.46
N PHE A 140 -0.80 -6.44 4.16
CA PHE A 140 -0.98 -5.09 4.64
C PHE A 140 -0.20 -4.14 3.76
N ILE A 141 -0.73 -2.95 3.50
CA ILE A 141 -0.09 -1.97 2.64
C ILE A 141 0.07 -0.67 3.41
N THR A 142 1.24 -0.08 3.34
CA THR A 142 1.50 1.27 3.81
C THR A 142 2.33 2.04 2.79
N GLU A 143 2.54 3.32 3.02
CA GLU A 143 3.40 4.14 2.19
C GLU A 143 4.52 4.72 3.04
N LEU A 144 5.70 4.84 2.42
CA LEU A 144 6.88 5.34 3.11
C LEU A 144 6.82 6.84 3.33
N ASN A 145 6.08 7.55 2.47
CA ASN A 145 5.87 8.98 2.56
C ASN A 145 4.38 9.30 2.69
N ASP A 146 4.01 10.16 3.61
CA ASP A 146 2.65 10.62 3.85
C ASP A 146 2.34 12.00 3.25
N ILE A 147 3.24 12.51 2.40
CA ILE A 147 3.04 13.73 1.62
C ILE A 147 2.63 13.35 0.21
N CYS A 148 1.41 13.75 -0.19
CA CYS A 148 0.95 13.54 -1.55
C CYS A 148 1.76 14.37 -2.55
N ARG A 149 2.09 13.79 -3.70
CA ARG A 149 2.68 14.53 -4.81
C ARG A 149 1.66 15.40 -5.51
N PRO A 150 2.04 16.66 -5.87
CA PRO A 150 1.12 17.51 -6.60
C PRO A 150 0.82 17.03 -8.02
N ASN A 151 1.76 16.43 -8.73
CA ASN A 151 1.60 15.90 -10.09
C ASN A 151 2.76 14.94 -10.43
N ASP A 152 2.75 14.35 -11.62
CA ASP A 152 3.84 13.54 -12.17
C ASP A 152 5.08 14.36 -12.58
N SER A 153 5.05 15.67 -12.45
CA SER A 153 6.19 16.56 -12.69
C SER A 153 7.28 16.36 -11.64
N GLY A 154 8.52 16.52 -12.03
CA GLY A 154 9.67 16.42 -11.12
C GLY A 154 9.53 17.34 -9.93
N LEU A 155 10.01 16.88 -8.78
CA LEU A 155 10.02 17.65 -7.53
C LEU A 155 11.13 18.71 -7.59
N ASN A 156 10.87 19.89 -7.06
CA ASN A 156 11.90 20.86 -6.79
C ASN A 156 12.67 20.53 -5.49
N LYS A 157 13.80 21.21 -5.25
CA LYS A 157 14.65 20.93 -4.08
C LYS A 157 13.90 21.04 -2.73
N PRO A 158 13.11 22.08 -2.45
CA PRO A 158 12.34 22.17 -1.21
C PRO A 158 11.29 21.06 -1.03
N GLU A 159 10.74 20.54 -2.12
CA GLU A 159 9.81 19.40 -2.07
C GLU A 159 10.53 18.10 -1.73
N HIS A 160 11.74 17.89 -2.27
CA HIS A 160 12.58 16.76 -1.89
C HIS A 160 12.91 16.77 -0.39
N GLU A 161 13.35 17.89 0.14
CA GLU A 161 13.69 18.05 1.56
C GLU A 161 12.50 17.73 2.47
N LYS A 162 11.30 18.18 2.12
CA LYS A 162 10.06 17.85 2.86
C LYS A 162 9.73 16.37 2.82
N ILE A 163 9.94 15.72 1.69
CA ILE A 163 9.69 14.29 1.55
C ILE A 163 10.70 13.48 2.37
N GLU A 164 11.97 13.83 2.33
CA GLU A 164 13.02 13.18 3.13
C GLU A 164 12.73 13.30 4.62
N GLU A 165 12.29 14.46 5.08
CA GLU A 165 11.87 14.67 6.46
C GLU A 165 10.64 13.83 6.81
N SER A 166 9.63 13.77 5.94
CA SER A 166 8.45 12.92 6.13
C SER A 166 8.84 11.44 6.26
N ILE A 167 9.72 10.95 5.40
CA ILE A 167 10.22 9.57 5.45
C ILE A 167 10.95 9.30 6.77
N ARG A 168 11.82 10.21 7.20
CA ARG A 168 12.57 10.08 8.46
C ARG A 168 11.62 9.97 9.66
N VAL A 169 10.63 10.82 9.72
CA VAL A 169 9.63 10.82 10.79
C VAL A 169 8.79 9.53 10.76
N ARG A 170 8.47 9.02 9.56
CA ARG A 170 7.79 7.73 9.39
C ARG A 170 8.65 6.56 9.88
N PHE A 171 9.95 6.57 9.63
CA PHE A 171 10.86 5.55 10.18
C PHE A 171 10.84 5.54 11.71
N ASP A 172 10.85 6.71 12.35
CA ASP A 172 10.78 6.81 13.81
C ASP A 172 9.49 6.21 14.37
N TRP A 173 8.35 6.48 13.73
CA TRP A 173 7.09 5.86 14.09
C TRP A 173 7.09 4.35 13.87
N MET A 174 7.54 3.88 12.71
CA MET A 174 7.58 2.47 12.38
C MET A 174 8.43 1.67 13.37
N ARG A 175 9.56 2.22 13.81
CA ARG A 175 10.42 1.62 14.84
C ARG A 175 9.72 1.54 16.20
N LYS A 176 9.08 2.62 16.62
CA LYS A 176 8.43 2.71 17.93
C LYS A 176 7.24 1.78 18.09
N THR A 177 6.49 1.56 17.03
CA THR A 177 5.27 0.73 17.09
C THR A 177 5.53 -0.76 17.09
N ASN A 178 6.68 -1.22 16.64
CA ASN A 178 7.02 -2.64 16.43
C ASN A 178 6.03 -3.42 15.54
N PHE A 179 5.01 -2.75 15.02
CA PHE A 179 3.98 -3.40 14.20
C PHE A 179 4.56 -3.98 12.92
N PHE A 180 5.52 -3.29 12.32
CA PHE A 180 6.07 -3.65 11.03
C PHE A 180 7.06 -4.83 11.11
N ASN A 181 7.47 -5.22 12.30
CA ASN A 181 8.39 -6.35 12.53
C ASN A 181 7.69 -7.73 12.49
N GLN A 182 6.36 -7.77 12.46
CA GLN A 182 5.59 -9.03 12.47
C GLN A 182 5.49 -9.69 11.09
N PHE A 183 5.77 -8.97 10.02
CA PHE A 183 5.64 -9.49 8.66
C PHE A 183 6.80 -10.42 8.32
N LYS A 184 6.51 -11.50 7.58
CA LYS A 184 7.53 -12.44 7.11
C LYS A 184 8.23 -11.96 5.84
N VAL A 185 7.49 -11.24 5.01
CA VAL A 185 7.96 -10.69 3.75
C VAL A 185 7.60 -9.22 3.68
N VAL A 186 8.55 -8.39 3.31
CA VAL A 186 8.34 -6.96 3.06
C VAL A 186 8.74 -6.63 1.62
N ILE A 187 7.81 -6.11 0.86
CA ILE A 187 8.00 -5.71 -0.54
C ILE A 187 8.08 -4.18 -0.57
N LEU A 188 9.28 -3.67 -0.77
CA LEU A 188 9.57 -2.25 -0.85
C LEU A 188 9.32 -1.75 -2.28
N ALA A 189 8.07 -1.44 -2.58
CA ALA A 189 7.60 -0.91 -3.87
C ALA A 189 7.68 0.62 -3.92
N CYS A 190 8.73 1.20 -3.37
CA CYS A 190 8.90 2.65 -3.22
C CYS A 190 10.11 3.22 -3.97
N GLY A 191 10.72 2.41 -4.84
CA GLY A 191 11.81 2.85 -5.72
C GLY A 191 12.97 3.50 -4.96
N PRO A 192 13.39 4.73 -5.34
CA PRO A 192 14.54 5.40 -4.72
C PRO A 192 14.42 5.62 -3.22
N TYR A 193 13.21 5.66 -2.66
CA TYR A 193 13.02 5.84 -1.22
C TYR A 193 13.49 4.62 -0.41
N ALA A 194 13.59 3.45 -1.04
CA ALA A 194 14.13 2.25 -0.41
C ALA A 194 15.65 2.27 -0.25
N GLU A 195 16.37 3.20 -0.89
CA GLU A 195 17.84 3.21 -0.90
C GLU A 195 18.46 3.36 0.49
N ALA A 196 17.84 4.12 1.38
CA ALA A 196 18.30 4.23 2.76
C ALA A 196 18.19 2.88 3.48
N ILE A 197 17.05 2.19 3.35
CA ILE A 197 16.79 0.88 3.95
C ILE A 197 17.72 -0.19 3.34
N LYS A 198 17.98 -0.10 2.04
CA LYS A 198 18.84 -1.05 1.32
C LYS A 198 20.29 -0.98 1.77
N LYS A 199 20.78 0.23 2.07
CA LYS A 199 22.18 0.49 2.44
C LYS A 199 22.45 0.30 3.92
N ASP A 200 21.43 0.39 4.76
CA ASP A 200 21.54 0.35 6.22
C ASP A 200 20.84 -0.91 6.77
N GLU A 201 21.63 -1.92 7.14
CA GLU A 201 21.14 -3.17 7.69
C GLU A 201 20.54 -2.98 9.09
N ILE A 202 21.06 -2.07 9.88
CA ILE A 202 20.55 -1.77 11.21
C ILE A 202 19.16 -1.16 11.08
N LEU A 203 19.02 -0.13 10.27
CA LEU A 203 17.72 0.48 9.96
C LEU A 203 16.70 -0.54 9.46
N ARG A 204 17.10 -1.40 8.52
CA ARG A 204 16.25 -2.45 7.97
C ARG A 204 15.74 -3.41 9.05
N THR A 205 16.64 -3.84 9.93
CA THR A 205 16.30 -4.76 11.04
C THR A 205 15.42 -4.07 12.07
N GLU A 206 15.68 -2.81 12.39
CA GLU A 206 14.84 -2.02 13.30
C GLU A 206 13.41 -1.82 12.76
N LEU A 207 13.26 -1.62 11.45
CA LEU A 207 11.97 -1.41 10.81
C LEU A 207 11.17 -2.71 10.63
N TYR A 208 11.83 -3.79 10.21
CA TYR A 208 11.15 -4.98 9.70
C TYR A 208 11.60 -6.30 10.34
N GLY A 209 12.45 -6.23 11.38
CA GLY A 209 12.93 -7.43 12.06
C GLY A 209 13.67 -8.37 11.11
N ASN A 210 13.30 -9.65 11.15
CA ASN A 210 13.91 -10.71 10.34
C ASN A 210 13.14 -10.98 9.02
N ALA A 211 12.32 -10.04 8.55
CA ALA A 211 11.55 -10.21 7.32
C ALA A 211 12.47 -10.40 6.10
N SER A 212 12.02 -11.21 5.18
CA SER A 212 12.61 -11.29 3.83
C SER A 212 12.25 -10.03 3.04
N ILE A 213 13.24 -9.26 2.60
CA ILE A 213 13.01 -7.99 1.91
C ILE A 213 13.15 -8.17 0.41
N VAL A 214 12.16 -7.68 -0.32
CA VAL A 214 12.14 -7.60 -1.78
C VAL A 214 12.08 -6.14 -2.19
N TYR A 215 12.96 -5.74 -3.11
CA TYR A 215 13.02 -4.39 -3.64
C TYR A 215 12.46 -4.35 -5.05
N CYS A 216 11.56 -3.42 -5.33
CA CYS A 216 11.05 -3.20 -6.67
C CYS A 216 10.72 -1.72 -6.92
N HIS A 217 10.44 -1.41 -8.18
CA HIS A 217 9.90 -0.10 -8.53
C HIS A 217 8.48 0.08 -7.98
N GLN A 218 8.02 1.33 -7.93
CA GLN A 218 6.63 1.61 -7.61
C GLN A 218 5.71 0.87 -8.59
N LEU A 219 4.77 0.07 -8.05
CA LEU A 219 3.87 -0.77 -8.85
C LEU A 219 2.73 0.04 -9.52
N SER A 220 3.09 1.15 -10.16
CA SER A 220 2.22 1.84 -11.13
C SER A 220 2.29 1.20 -12.52
N TYR A 221 3.27 0.34 -12.74
CA TYR A 221 3.46 -0.56 -13.87
C TYR A 221 4.04 -1.89 -13.37
N TRP A 222 4.00 -2.92 -14.21
CA TRP A 222 4.53 -4.23 -13.83
C TRP A 222 6.07 -4.23 -13.87
N ASP A 223 6.68 -4.55 -12.74
CA ASP A 223 8.12 -4.78 -12.65
C ASP A 223 8.41 -6.26 -12.85
N LYS A 224 8.96 -6.61 -14.02
CA LYS A 224 9.28 -8.00 -14.36
C LYS A 224 10.32 -8.64 -13.44
N SER A 225 11.13 -7.86 -12.75
CA SER A 225 12.12 -8.40 -11.81
C SER A 225 11.46 -9.13 -10.64
N LEU A 226 10.22 -8.76 -10.29
CA LEU A 226 9.43 -9.45 -9.27
C LEU A 226 9.15 -10.91 -9.60
N GLU A 227 9.05 -11.27 -10.87
CA GLU A 227 8.81 -12.66 -11.28
C GLU A 227 9.93 -13.60 -10.77
N ASN A 228 11.17 -13.10 -10.72
CA ASN A 228 12.30 -13.83 -10.17
C ASN A 228 12.31 -13.91 -8.64
N GLU A 229 11.59 -13.03 -7.97
CA GLU A 229 11.52 -12.99 -6.51
C GLU A 229 10.35 -13.86 -5.95
N ILE A 230 9.37 -14.23 -6.78
CA ILE A 230 8.19 -15.00 -6.34
C ILE A 230 8.59 -16.31 -5.61
N PRO A 231 9.52 -17.14 -6.13
CA PRO A 231 9.90 -18.37 -5.42
C PRO A 231 10.48 -18.11 -4.03
N LYS A 232 11.30 -17.07 -3.88
CA LYS A 232 11.88 -16.67 -2.58
C LYS A 232 10.82 -16.18 -1.60
N ILE A 233 9.84 -15.42 -2.12
CA ILE A 233 8.69 -14.96 -1.32
C ILE A 233 7.92 -16.16 -0.80
N GLN A 234 7.59 -17.13 -1.67
CA GLN A 234 6.88 -18.35 -1.30
C GLN A 234 7.65 -19.17 -0.26
N GLU A 235 8.96 -19.35 -0.45
CA GLU A 235 9.82 -20.03 0.52
C GLU A 235 9.79 -19.33 1.89
N SER A 236 9.89 -17.99 1.90
CA SER A 236 9.86 -17.20 3.14
C SER A 236 8.52 -17.30 3.86
N LEU A 237 7.42 -17.37 3.13
CA LEU A 237 6.07 -17.53 3.68
C LEU A 237 5.83 -18.95 4.23
N ALA A 238 6.50 -19.97 3.68
CA ALA A 238 6.39 -21.36 4.11
C ALA A 238 7.18 -21.65 5.41
N LYS A 239 8.21 -20.88 5.72
CA LYS A 239 8.97 -21.01 6.97
C LYS A 239 8.06 -20.77 8.18
N LYS A 240 8.11 -21.70 9.15
CA LYS A 240 7.31 -21.66 10.39
C LYS A 240 7.77 -20.55 11.32
#